data_173b858020d2cb44baa5c179cf855683
#
_entry.id   173b858020d2cb44baa5c179cf855683
#
_cell.length_a   1.000
_cell.length_b   1.000
_cell.length_c   1.000
_cell.angle_alpha   90.00
_cell.angle_beta   90.00
_cell.angle_gamma   90.00
#
_symmetry.space_group_name_H-M   'P 1'
#
loop_
_entity.id
_entity.type
_entity.pdbx_description
1 polymer ?
#
loop_
_entity_poly.entity_id
_entity_poly.type
_entity_poly.pdbx_seq_one_letter_code
_entity_poly.pdbx_strand_id
1 'polypeptide(L)'
;DMTSIVSDIIVNTDTETGSKMIEELNNSSTDTENDLSLQVISAISEKDTTKLNTLSENNKEQIEKLTETAVKNADASEESAQLIAKVVANASDELVNKVVEEVSKNSTDENQALSAKVMKSIVETNPEKIETLSDENKETIITQTIEAAKNQAEGTSTDEIDLTNTIAEIVTKSDTGTAAKVLETLEEVSKESDSKLSLSVVSNLTKQENYEEKMEILSVTSPIVEQSIT
;
A
#
# COMPACT_ATOMS: atom_id res chain seq x y z
N ASP A 1 3.86 7.98 -26.04
CA ASP A 1 3.90 8.33 -24.62
C ASP A 1 5.34 8.17 -24.12
N MET A 2 5.85 9.19 -23.44
CA MET A 2 7.26 9.25 -22.98
C MET A 2 7.56 8.15 -21.98
N THR A 3 6.65 7.87 -21.05
CA THR A 3 6.77 6.78 -20.06
C THR A 3 7.02 5.43 -20.72
N SER A 4 6.23 5.09 -21.76
CA SER A 4 6.40 3.84 -22.48
C SER A 4 7.76 3.74 -23.17
N ILE A 5 8.20 4.83 -23.81
CA ILE A 5 9.50 4.85 -24.49
C ILE A 5 10.64 4.68 -23.51
N VAL A 6 10.64 5.42 -22.40
CA VAL A 6 11.69 5.35 -21.37
C VAL A 6 11.72 3.97 -20.73
N SER A 7 10.58 3.44 -20.32
CA SER A 7 10.51 2.10 -19.73
C SER A 7 10.93 1.00 -20.72
N ASP A 8 10.55 1.09 -22.01
CA ASP A 8 10.98 0.14 -23.05
C ASP A 8 12.50 0.17 -23.24
N ILE A 9 13.11 1.34 -23.25
CA ILE A 9 14.56 1.44 -23.37
C ILE A 9 15.23 0.81 -22.15
N ILE A 10 14.79 1.15 -20.92
CA ILE A 10 15.37 0.59 -19.67
C ILE A 10 15.25 -0.94 -19.64
N VAL A 11 14.09 -1.48 -20.00
CA VAL A 11 13.87 -2.93 -20.02
C VAL A 11 14.76 -3.64 -21.04
N ASN A 12 14.94 -3.07 -22.23
CA ASN A 12 15.64 -3.71 -23.36
C ASN A 12 17.15 -3.42 -23.44
N THR A 13 17.70 -2.57 -22.56
CA THR A 13 19.14 -2.29 -22.49
C THR A 13 19.84 -3.20 -21.47
N ASP A 14 21.17 -3.21 -21.48
CA ASP A 14 21.94 -3.82 -20.38
C ASP A 14 21.73 -3.07 -19.05
N THR A 15 22.12 -3.70 -17.95
CA THR A 15 21.90 -3.16 -16.60
C THR A 15 22.63 -1.84 -16.37
N GLU A 16 23.85 -1.68 -16.92
CA GLU A 16 24.63 -0.45 -16.76
C GLU A 16 23.96 0.73 -17.46
N THR A 17 23.48 0.53 -18.69
CA THR A 17 22.76 1.56 -19.46
C THR A 17 21.42 1.89 -18.80
N GLY A 18 20.67 0.87 -18.36
CA GLY A 18 19.42 1.07 -17.62
C GLY A 18 19.62 1.87 -16.34
N SER A 19 20.69 1.60 -15.60
CA SER A 19 21.04 2.33 -14.37
C SER A 19 21.36 3.80 -14.62
N LYS A 20 22.13 4.09 -15.68
CA LYS A 20 22.41 5.48 -16.07
C LYS A 20 21.14 6.25 -16.44
N MET A 21 20.21 5.58 -17.11
CA MET A 21 18.92 6.20 -17.44
C MET A 21 18.09 6.50 -16.20
N ILE A 22 18.11 5.62 -15.20
CA ILE A 22 17.44 5.85 -13.92
C ILE A 22 18.10 7.00 -13.15
N GLU A 23 19.43 7.10 -13.18
CA GLU A 23 20.18 8.23 -12.61
C GLU A 23 19.78 9.56 -13.26
N GLU A 24 19.72 9.61 -14.59
CA GLU A 24 19.27 10.80 -15.31
C GLU A 24 17.79 11.13 -15.02
N LEU A 25 16.94 10.13 -14.90
CA LEU A 25 15.55 10.32 -14.51
C LEU A 25 15.44 10.92 -13.09
N ASN A 26 16.23 10.42 -12.13
CA ASN A 26 16.31 10.98 -10.79
C ASN A 26 16.77 12.44 -10.79
N ASN A 27 17.76 12.77 -11.62
CA ASN A 27 18.29 14.13 -11.70
C ASN A 27 17.31 15.10 -12.37
N SER A 28 16.46 14.62 -13.27
CA SER A 28 15.48 15.44 -13.99
C SER A 28 14.14 15.58 -13.26
N SER A 29 13.85 14.70 -12.30
CA SER A 29 12.54 14.64 -11.62
C SER A 29 12.45 15.56 -10.37
N THR A 30 13.46 16.37 -10.09
CA THR A 30 13.58 17.11 -8.81
C THR A 30 12.59 18.26 -8.63
N ASP A 31 11.88 18.75 -9.67
CA ASP A 31 11.13 20.02 -9.58
C ASP A 31 9.78 20.06 -10.33
N THR A 32 9.24 18.97 -10.81
CA THR A 32 8.00 19.04 -11.59
C THR A 32 6.90 18.15 -11.02
N GLU A 33 5.68 18.66 -11.03
CA GLU A 33 4.39 17.98 -10.77
C GLU A 33 4.12 16.76 -11.69
N ASN A 34 5.17 16.11 -12.19
CA ASN A 34 5.06 14.99 -13.10
C ASN A 34 5.37 13.68 -12.38
N ASP A 35 4.37 12.82 -12.28
CA ASP A 35 4.47 11.42 -11.87
C ASP A 35 5.33 10.55 -12.80
N LEU A 36 6.22 11.15 -13.59
CA LEU A 36 7.02 10.42 -14.58
C LEU A 36 7.85 9.31 -13.93
N SER A 37 8.47 9.58 -12.78
CA SER A 37 9.26 8.59 -12.06
C SER A 37 8.41 7.41 -11.60
N LEU A 38 7.22 7.70 -11.06
CA LEU A 38 6.27 6.68 -10.62
C LEU A 38 5.72 5.88 -11.81
N GLN A 39 5.35 6.55 -12.88
CA GLN A 39 4.87 5.90 -14.11
C GLN A 39 5.94 5.01 -14.74
N VAL A 40 7.20 5.45 -14.78
CA VAL A 40 8.31 4.68 -15.35
C VAL A 40 8.62 3.45 -14.49
N ILE A 41 8.76 3.58 -13.17
CA ILE A 41 9.05 2.44 -12.29
C ILE A 41 7.89 1.44 -12.30
N SER A 42 6.64 1.91 -12.29
CA SER A 42 5.46 1.07 -12.45
C SER A 42 5.46 0.33 -13.79
N ALA A 43 5.75 1.03 -14.88
CA ALA A 43 5.81 0.41 -16.21
C ALA A 43 6.94 -0.63 -16.34
N ILE A 44 8.11 -0.39 -15.73
CA ILE A 44 9.19 -1.39 -15.67
C ILE A 44 8.73 -2.62 -14.88
N SER A 45 8.07 -2.42 -13.73
CA SER A 45 7.59 -3.52 -12.89
C SER A 45 6.59 -4.42 -13.60
N GLU A 46 5.72 -3.85 -14.43
CA GLU A 46 4.73 -4.60 -15.22
C GLU A 46 5.36 -5.29 -16.44
N LYS A 47 6.34 -4.65 -17.09
CA LYS A 47 6.95 -5.19 -18.32
C LYS A 47 7.97 -6.30 -18.04
N ASP A 48 8.80 -6.11 -17.03
CA ASP A 48 9.86 -7.04 -16.68
C ASP A 48 10.24 -6.96 -15.19
N THR A 49 9.57 -7.74 -14.37
CA THR A 49 9.85 -7.88 -12.93
C THR A 49 11.30 -8.29 -12.66
N THR A 50 11.87 -9.17 -13.50
CA THR A 50 13.27 -9.61 -13.35
C THR A 50 14.22 -8.44 -13.56
N LYS A 51 13.93 -7.59 -14.53
CA LYS A 51 14.73 -6.39 -14.80
C LYS A 51 14.67 -5.40 -13.64
N LEU A 52 13.48 -5.14 -13.10
CA LEU A 52 13.32 -4.28 -11.93
C LEU A 52 14.14 -4.80 -10.74
N ASN A 53 14.01 -6.09 -10.44
CA ASN A 53 14.74 -6.71 -9.33
C ASN A 53 16.27 -6.67 -9.56
N THR A 54 16.73 -6.96 -10.78
CA THR A 54 18.16 -6.86 -11.13
C THR A 54 18.69 -5.43 -10.99
N LEU A 55 17.92 -4.43 -11.39
CA LEU A 55 18.26 -3.02 -11.19
C LEU A 55 18.30 -2.67 -9.70
N SER A 56 17.36 -3.15 -8.91
CA SER A 56 17.31 -2.95 -7.46
C SER A 56 18.52 -3.57 -6.74
N GLU A 57 18.96 -4.76 -7.15
CA GLU A 57 20.13 -5.43 -6.58
C GLU A 57 21.45 -4.74 -6.96
N ASN A 58 21.61 -4.33 -8.22
CA ASN A 58 22.87 -3.78 -8.73
C ASN A 58 23.01 -2.26 -8.52
N ASN A 59 21.89 -1.55 -8.36
CA ASN A 59 21.83 -0.09 -8.25
C ASN A 59 20.81 0.34 -7.20
N LYS A 60 20.88 -0.29 -6.04
CA LYS A 60 19.95 -0.10 -4.93
C LYS A 60 19.69 1.37 -4.62
N GLU A 61 20.76 2.15 -4.44
CA GLU A 61 20.66 3.58 -4.10
C GLU A 61 19.87 4.39 -5.14
N GLN A 62 20.07 4.10 -6.43
CA GLN A 62 19.37 4.82 -7.49
C GLN A 62 17.90 4.43 -7.59
N ILE A 63 17.57 3.15 -7.39
CA ILE A 63 16.19 2.67 -7.37
C ILE A 63 15.45 3.17 -6.13
N GLU A 64 16.08 3.14 -4.96
CA GLU A 64 15.51 3.69 -3.73
C GLU A 64 15.23 5.19 -3.87
N LYS A 65 16.18 5.95 -4.42
CA LYS A 65 16.01 7.37 -4.68
C LYS A 65 14.89 7.66 -5.69
N LEU A 66 14.80 6.85 -6.77
CA LEU A 66 13.71 6.97 -7.74
C LEU A 66 12.36 6.71 -7.07
N THR A 67 12.29 5.66 -6.24
CA THR A 67 11.09 5.30 -5.50
C THR A 67 10.69 6.38 -4.49
N GLU A 68 11.65 6.89 -3.72
CA GLU A 68 11.42 8.00 -2.79
C GLU A 68 10.88 9.24 -3.52
N THR A 69 11.52 9.62 -4.62
CA THR A 69 11.08 10.77 -5.44
C THR A 69 9.69 10.53 -6.03
N ALA A 70 9.44 9.33 -6.55
CA ALA A 70 8.16 8.95 -7.14
C ALA A 70 7.02 9.02 -6.12
N VAL A 71 7.22 8.45 -4.93
CA VAL A 71 6.21 8.44 -3.86
C VAL A 71 6.03 9.84 -3.27
N LYS A 72 7.11 10.59 -3.07
CA LYS A 72 7.05 11.96 -2.54
C LYS A 72 6.28 12.91 -3.44
N ASN A 73 6.37 12.72 -4.76
CA ASN A 73 5.67 13.54 -5.74
C ASN A 73 4.29 12.98 -6.10
N ALA A 74 3.95 11.79 -5.60
CA ALA A 74 2.63 11.21 -5.80
C ALA A 74 1.57 12.05 -5.07
N ASP A 75 0.54 12.43 -5.81
CA ASP A 75 -0.66 12.97 -5.19
C ASP A 75 -1.47 11.84 -4.51
N ALA A 76 -2.45 12.19 -3.70
CA ALA A 76 -3.34 11.21 -3.10
C ALA A 76 -4.46 10.75 -4.05
N SER A 77 -4.21 10.73 -5.35
CA SER A 77 -5.15 10.22 -6.34
C SER A 77 -5.24 8.69 -6.32
N GLU A 78 -6.33 8.17 -6.84
CA GLU A 78 -6.48 6.73 -7.02
C GLU A 78 -5.51 6.21 -8.09
N GLU A 79 -5.18 7.02 -9.10
CA GLU A 79 -4.20 6.68 -10.15
C GLU A 79 -2.80 6.50 -9.56
N SER A 80 -2.31 7.44 -8.77
CA SER A 80 -1.01 7.33 -8.08
C SER A 80 -0.96 6.11 -7.16
N ALA A 81 -2.02 5.86 -6.39
CA ALA A 81 -2.11 4.68 -5.52
C ALA A 81 -2.06 3.36 -6.31
N GLN A 82 -2.74 3.27 -7.46
CA GLN A 82 -2.69 2.11 -8.34
C GLN A 82 -1.30 1.90 -8.94
N LEU A 83 -0.61 2.96 -9.36
CA LEU A 83 0.76 2.86 -9.86
C LEU A 83 1.73 2.34 -8.79
N ILE A 84 1.62 2.84 -7.56
CA ILE A 84 2.40 2.36 -6.41
C ILE A 84 2.08 0.88 -6.14
N ALA A 85 0.81 0.50 -6.11
CA ALA A 85 0.40 -0.89 -5.89
C ALA A 85 0.94 -1.86 -6.97
N LYS A 86 1.05 -1.43 -8.22
CA LYS A 86 1.68 -2.22 -9.28
C LYS A 86 3.16 -2.48 -9.03
N VAL A 87 3.88 -1.47 -8.53
CA VAL A 87 5.28 -1.65 -8.11
C VAL A 87 5.35 -2.66 -6.97
N VAL A 88 4.52 -2.50 -5.94
CA VAL A 88 4.45 -3.43 -4.79
C VAL A 88 4.13 -4.86 -5.24
N ALA A 89 3.17 -5.03 -6.14
CA ALA A 89 2.76 -6.36 -6.62
C ALA A 89 3.90 -7.14 -7.30
N ASN A 90 4.82 -6.44 -7.96
CA ASN A 90 5.84 -7.05 -8.82
C ASN A 90 7.29 -6.92 -8.29
N ALA A 91 7.54 -6.07 -7.30
CA ALA A 91 8.89 -5.84 -6.78
C ALA A 91 9.35 -6.92 -5.79
N SER A 92 10.67 -6.97 -5.56
CA SER A 92 11.26 -7.77 -4.47
C SER A 92 10.77 -7.27 -3.11
N ASP A 93 10.77 -8.14 -2.10
CA ASP A 93 10.28 -7.78 -0.76
C ASP A 93 11.05 -6.59 -0.15
N GLU A 94 12.35 -6.45 -0.46
CA GLU A 94 13.15 -5.31 -0.03
C GLU A 94 12.63 -4.00 -0.62
N LEU A 95 12.37 -3.96 -1.93
CA LEU A 95 11.83 -2.78 -2.60
C LEU A 95 10.38 -2.50 -2.17
N VAL A 96 9.57 -3.54 -1.97
CA VAL A 96 8.21 -3.42 -1.42
C VAL A 96 8.23 -2.71 -0.07
N ASN A 97 9.09 -3.14 0.85
CA ASN A 97 9.21 -2.51 2.15
C ASN A 97 9.66 -1.05 2.05
N LYS A 98 10.57 -0.73 1.13
CA LYS A 98 10.99 0.65 0.89
C LYS A 98 9.86 1.51 0.33
N VAL A 99 9.10 1.01 -0.64
CA VAL A 99 7.94 1.71 -1.21
C VAL A 99 6.92 2.03 -0.11
N VAL A 100 6.54 1.02 0.70
CA VAL A 100 5.55 1.18 1.77
C VAL A 100 6.04 2.13 2.87
N GLU A 101 7.32 2.06 3.24
CA GLU A 101 7.94 3.01 4.17
C GLU A 101 7.82 4.45 3.66
N GLU A 102 8.14 4.70 2.39
CA GLU A 102 8.03 6.04 1.81
C GLU A 102 6.58 6.52 1.67
N VAL A 103 5.65 5.63 1.32
CA VAL A 103 4.20 5.93 1.33
C VAL A 103 3.77 6.35 2.72
N SER A 104 4.15 5.61 3.75
CA SER A 104 3.79 5.90 5.13
C SER A 104 4.36 7.23 5.63
N LYS A 105 5.62 7.55 5.27
CA LYS A 105 6.25 8.84 5.61
C LYS A 105 5.59 10.04 4.93
N ASN A 106 5.10 9.85 3.71
CA ASN A 106 4.45 10.92 2.94
C ASN A 106 2.94 11.02 3.20
N SER A 107 2.37 10.09 3.95
CA SER A 107 0.99 10.13 4.42
C SER A 107 0.94 10.92 5.72
N THR A 108 0.89 12.24 5.62
CA THR A 108 0.69 13.15 6.76
C THR A 108 -0.76 13.16 7.19
N ASP A 109 -1.06 13.79 8.35
CA ASP A 109 -2.44 13.95 8.86
C ASP A 109 -3.40 14.54 7.82
N GLU A 110 -2.88 15.39 6.93
CA GLU A 110 -3.66 15.99 5.82
C GLU A 110 -3.75 15.06 4.60
N ASN A 111 -2.87 14.04 4.49
CA ASN A 111 -2.76 13.15 3.32
C ASN A 111 -2.76 11.65 3.69
N GLN A 112 -3.42 11.25 4.78
CA GLN A 112 -3.61 9.84 5.16
C GLN A 112 -4.28 9.02 4.06
N ALA A 113 -4.97 9.72 3.15
CA ALA A 113 -5.62 9.13 2.00
C ALA A 113 -4.67 8.33 1.08
N LEU A 114 -3.40 8.73 0.91
CA LEU A 114 -2.48 7.99 0.05
C LEU A 114 -2.20 6.58 0.58
N SER A 115 -1.83 6.44 1.86
CA SER A 115 -1.61 5.11 2.48
C SER A 115 -2.84 4.22 2.36
N ALA A 116 -4.02 4.76 2.66
CA ALA A 116 -5.26 4.02 2.61
C ALA A 116 -5.63 3.58 1.18
N LYS A 117 -5.41 4.44 0.18
CA LYS A 117 -5.63 4.13 -1.24
C LYS A 117 -4.63 3.10 -1.77
N VAL A 118 -3.35 3.22 -1.37
CA VAL A 118 -2.33 2.23 -1.71
C VAL A 118 -2.66 0.89 -1.08
N MET A 119 -3.04 0.86 0.21
CA MET A 119 -3.46 -0.37 0.87
C MET A 119 -4.66 -1.00 0.19
N LYS A 120 -5.71 -0.21 -0.15
CA LYS A 120 -6.85 -0.68 -0.94
C LYS A 120 -6.39 -1.35 -2.23
N SER A 121 -5.55 -0.67 -3.00
CA SER A 121 -5.06 -1.19 -4.27
C SER A 121 -4.22 -2.46 -4.12
N ILE A 122 -3.40 -2.58 -3.05
CA ILE A 122 -2.66 -3.81 -2.73
C ILE A 122 -3.63 -4.96 -2.43
N VAL A 123 -4.63 -4.72 -1.58
CA VAL A 123 -5.62 -5.74 -1.19
C VAL A 123 -6.44 -6.24 -2.39
N GLU A 124 -6.74 -5.36 -3.34
CA GLU A 124 -7.48 -5.69 -4.56
C GLU A 124 -6.63 -6.45 -5.58
N THR A 125 -5.33 -6.15 -5.68
CA THR A 125 -4.45 -6.70 -6.73
C THR A 125 -3.61 -7.87 -6.27
N ASN A 126 -2.98 -7.78 -5.10
CA ASN A 126 -2.10 -8.82 -4.55
C ASN A 126 -2.02 -8.75 -3.01
N PRO A 127 -3.06 -9.23 -2.31
CA PRO A 127 -3.13 -9.15 -0.84
C PRO A 127 -1.97 -9.90 -0.15
N GLU A 128 -1.37 -10.91 -0.79
CA GLU A 128 -0.24 -11.67 -0.24
C GLU A 128 1.00 -10.78 0.01
N LYS A 129 1.11 -9.65 -0.70
CA LYS A 129 2.20 -8.70 -0.47
C LYS A 129 2.16 -8.02 0.89
N ILE A 130 1.02 -7.98 1.55
CA ILE A 130 0.91 -7.48 2.93
C ILE A 130 1.77 -8.34 3.87
N GLU A 131 1.86 -9.65 3.62
CA GLU A 131 2.61 -10.59 4.46
C GLU A 131 4.13 -10.44 4.29
N THR A 132 4.58 -9.87 3.17
CA THR A 132 6.03 -9.62 2.92
C THR A 132 6.52 -8.31 3.54
N LEU A 133 5.61 -7.49 4.08
CA LEU A 133 5.98 -6.26 4.78
C LEU A 133 6.66 -6.58 6.12
N SER A 134 7.62 -5.74 6.50
CA SER A 134 8.16 -5.75 7.87
C SER A 134 7.04 -5.45 8.87
N ASP A 135 7.19 -5.93 10.10
CA ASP A 135 6.20 -5.70 11.16
C ASP A 135 5.92 -4.20 11.36
N GLU A 136 6.96 -3.36 11.29
CA GLU A 136 6.85 -1.91 11.41
C GLU A 136 6.05 -1.28 10.27
N ASN A 137 6.37 -1.64 9.02
CA ASN A 137 5.65 -1.12 7.85
C ASN A 137 4.20 -1.59 7.84
N LYS A 138 3.97 -2.86 8.17
CA LYS A 138 2.65 -3.46 8.26
C LYS A 138 1.80 -2.73 9.30
N GLU A 139 2.33 -2.53 10.50
CA GLU A 139 1.64 -1.81 11.55
C GLU A 139 1.30 -0.39 11.16
N THR A 140 2.28 0.34 10.62
CA THR A 140 2.10 1.74 10.25
C THR A 140 1.03 1.92 9.18
N ILE A 141 1.11 1.15 8.08
CA ILE A 141 0.15 1.33 6.97
C ILE A 141 -1.26 0.87 7.33
N ILE A 142 -1.40 -0.17 8.18
CA ILE A 142 -2.70 -0.61 8.71
C ILE A 142 -3.29 0.49 9.60
N THR A 143 -2.51 1.03 10.53
CA THR A 143 -2.96 2.09 11.44
C THR A 143 -3.41 3.32 10.64
N GLN A 144 -2.61 3.78 9.68
CA GLN A 144 -2.98 4.91 8.82
C GLN A 144 -4.25 4.65 8.01
N THR A 145 -4.46 3.40 7.55
CA THR A 145 -5.68 3.02 6.83
C THR A 145 -6.91 3.08 7.74
N ILE A 146 -6.79 2.61 8.98
CA ILE A 146 -7.88 2.63 9.95
C ILE A 146 -8.20 4.07 10.41
N GLU A 147 -7.17 4.91 10.62
CA GLU A 147 -7.36 6.32 10.95
C GLU A 147 -8.03 7.09 9.79
N ALA A 148 -7.64 6.83 8.56
CA ALA A 148 -8.30 7.40 7.39
C ALA A 148 -9.78 6.99 7.31
N ALA A 149 -10.09 5.71 7.60
CA ALA A 149 -11.47 5.24 7.67
C ALA A 149 -12.26 5.87 8.80
N LYS A 150 -11.64 6.13 9.97
CA LYS A 150 -12.24 6.88 11.08
C LYS A 150 -12.58 8.30 10.65
N ASN A 151 -11.63 9.02 10.05
CA ASN A 151 -11.84 10.38 9.56
C ASN A 151 -12.98 10.45 8.55
N GLN A 152 -13.11 9.43 7.70
CA GLN A 152 -14.22 9.30 6.75
C GLN A 152 -15.56 9.07 7.49
N ALA A 153 -15.58 8.18 8.48
CA ALA A 153 -16.79 7.88 9.27
C ALA A 153 -17.26 9.09 10.11
N GLU A 154 -16.35 9.95 10.52
CA GLU A 154 -16.61 11.20 11.25
C GLU A 154 -16.96 12.39 10.33
N GLY A 155 -16.90 12.19 9.00
CA GLY A 155 -17.21 13.22 8.01
C GLY A 155 -16.14 14.30 7.89
N THR A 156 -14.94 14.04 8.38
CA THR A 156 -13.77 14.94 8.27
C THR A 156 -12.99 14.74 6.98
N SER A 157 -13.22 13.62 6.28
CA SER A 157 -12.68 13.32 4.95
C SER A 157 -13.78 13.31 3.90
N THR A 158 -13.47 13.84 2.72
CA THR A 158 -14.35 13.89 1.55
C THR A 158 -14.08 12.78 0.52
N ASP A 159 -13.16 11.85 0.83
CA ASP A 159 -12.84 10.74 -0.08
C ASP A 159 -14.03 9.80 -0.24
N GLU A 160 -14.34 9.44 -1.49
CA GLU A 160 -15.46 8.56 -1.84
C GLU A 160 -15.14 7.05 -1.72
N ILE A 161 -13.93 6.70 -1.24
CA ILE A 161 -13.47 5.31 -1.14
C ILE A 161 -14.11 4.64 0.08
N ASP A 162 -14.65 3.44 -0.08
CA ASP A 162 -15.14 2.64 1.05
C ASP A 162 -13.96 1.96 1.79
N LEU A 163 -13.31 2.70 2.68
CA LEU A 163 -12.21 2.20 3.49
C LEU A 163 -12.65 1.16 4.53
N THR A 164 -13.92 1.17 4.94
CA THR A 164 -14.44 0.15 5.85
C THR A 164 -14.51 -1.22 5.17
N ASN A 165 -14.80 -1.26 3.87
CA ASN A 165 -14.69 -2.47 3.08
C ASN A 165 -13.23 -2.91 2.90
N THR A 166 -12.31 -1.96 2.65
CA THR A 166 -10.87 -2.26 2.56
C THR A 166 -10.36 -2.94 3.83
N ILE A 167 -10.73 -2.42 5.01
CA ILE A 167 -10.36 -3.03 6.30
C ILE A 167 -10.93 -4.45 6.41
N ALA A 168 -12.19 -4.65 6.04
CA ALA A 168 -12.82 -5.97 6.04
C ALA A 168 -12.09 -6.96 5.10
N GLU A 169 -11.66 -6.50 3.94
CA GLU A 169 -10.88 -7.30 3.00
C GLU A 169 -9.48 -7.64 3.52
N ILE A 170 -8.79 -6.69 4.19
CA ILE A 170 -7.51 -6.99 4.84
C ILE A 170 -7.70 -8.13 5.86
N VAL A 171 -8.70 -8.04 6.73
CA VAL A 171 -8.98 -9.09 7.72
C VAL A 171 -9.22 -10.45 7.06
N THR A 172 -9.95 -10.51 5.97
CA THR A 172 -10.32 -11.79 5.35
C THR A 172 -9.25 -12.37 4.43
N LYS A 173 -8.46 -11.53 3.76
CA LYS A 173 -7.47 -11.93 2.76
C LYS A 173 -6.05 -12.11 3.31
N SER A 174 -5.70 -11.50 4.46
CA SER A 174 -4.38 -11.62 5.08
C SER A 174 -4.27 -12.86 5.98
N ASP A 175 -3.08 -13.15 6.49
CA ASP A 175 -2.88 -14.20 7.47
C ASP A 175 -3.60 -13.90 8.81
N THR A 176 -3.61 -14.88 9.71
CA THR A 176 -4.30 -14.76 11.01
C THR A 176 -3.64 -13.71 11.91
N GLY A 177 -2.32 -13.57 11.85
CA GLY A 177 -1.57 -12.59 12.66
C GLY A 177 -1.90 -11.16 12.23
N THR A 178 -1.85 -10.90 10.93
CA THR A 178 -2.22 -9.60 10.34
C THR A 178 -3.69 -9.27 10.60
N ALA A 179 -4.59 -10.24 10.41
CA ALA A 179 -6.02 -10.04 10.67
C ALA A 179 -6.29 -9.71 12.14
N ALA A 180 -5.66 -10.41 13.09
CA ALA A 180 -5.78 -10.13 14.52
C ALA A 180 -5.29 -8.70 14.84
N LYS A 181 -4.15 -8.28 14.29
CA LYS A 181 -3.62 -6.94 14.47
C LYS A 181 -4.55 -5.85 13.93
N VAL A 182 -5.14 -6.06 12.76
CA VAL A 182 -6.15 -5.13 12.20
C VAL A 182 -7.32 -4.96 13.16
N LEU A 183 -7.85 -6.05 13.71
CA LEU A 183 -8.98 -6.00 14.65
C LEU A 183 -8.61 -5.32 15.98
N GLU A 184 -7.39 -5.57 16.50
CA GLU A 184 -6.87 -4.92 17.69
C GLU A 184 -6.72 -3.40 17.48
N THR A 185 -6.10 -2.98 16.40
CA THR A 185 -5.94 -1.55 16.05
C THR A 185 -7.31 -0.89 15.84
N LEU A 186 -8.25 -1.59 15.17
CA LEU A 186 -9.60 -1.10 14.97
C LEU A 186 -10.33 -0.88 16.31
N GLU A 187 -10.16 -1.80 17.26
CA GLU A 187 -10.74 -1.67 18.60
C GLU A 187 -10.15 -0.46 19.35
N GLU A 188 -8.82 -0.29 19.31
CA GLU A 188 -8.14 0.84 19.95
C GLU A 188 -8.61 2.18 19.38
N VAL A 189 -8.58 2.34 18.06
CA VAL A 189 -9.02 3.57 17.38
C VAL A 189 -10.50 3.86 17.61
N SER A 190 -11.34 2.81 17.68
CA SER A 190 -12.77 2.97 17.92
C SER A 190 -13.14 3.32 19.36
N LYS A 191 -12.29 2.98 20.34
CA LYS A 191 -12.51 3.39 21.76
C LYS A 191 -12.32 4.88 21.97
N GLU A 192 -11.51 5.52 21.12
CA GLU A 192 -11.21 6.94 21.22
C GLU A 192 -12.26 7.83 20.54
N SER A 193 -13.21 7.23 19.83
CA SER A 193 -14.22 7.96 19.08
C SER A 193 -15.61 7.34 19.23
N ASP A 194 -16.65 8.19 19.24
CA ASP A 194 -18.06 7.76 19.11
C ASP A 194 -18.39 7.27 17.67
N SER A 195 -17.38 6.91 16.91
CA SER A 195 -17.53 6.57 15.49
C SER A 195 -18.23 5.22 15.30
N LYS A 196 -19.06 5.14 14.26
CA LYS A 196 -19.69 3.88 13.84
C LYS A 196 -18.72 2.99 13.06
N LEU A 197 -17.40 3.29 13.10
CA LEU A 197 -16.37 2.63 12.30
C LEU A 197 -16.39 1.12 12.48
N SER A 198 -16.28 0.64 13.73
CA SER A 198 -16.31 -0.81 14.04
C SER A 198 -17.56 -1.50 13.51
N LEU A 199 -18.72 -0.88 13.69
CA LEU A 199 -19.99 -1.45 13.18
C LEU A 199 -20.00 -1.54 11.66
N SER A 200 -19.47 -0.52 10.97
CA SER A 200 -19.39 -0.52 9.51
C SER A 200 -18.41 -1.58 8.99
N VAL A 201 -17.25 -1.72 9.64
CA VAL A 201 -16.29 -2.78 9.31
C VAL A 201 -16.88 -4.17 9.56
N VAL A 202 -17.51 -4.41 10.72
CA VAL A 202 -18.18 -5.69 11.02
C VAL A 202 -19.28 -5.98 9.99
N SER A 203 -20.08 -4.97 9.63
CA SER A 203 -21.10 -5.12 8.58
C SER A 203 -20.49 -5.50 7.22
N ASN A 204 -19.32 -4.99 6.88
CA ASN A 204 -18.64 -5.36 5.64
C ASN A 204 -17.93 -6.71 5.75
N LEU A 205 -17.38 -7.04 6.92
CA LEU A 205 -16.81 -8.37 7.18
C LEU A 205 -17.82 -9.49 6.92
N THR A 206 -19.07 -9.35 7.43
CA THR A 206 -20.12 -10.38 7.24
C THR A 206 -20.54 -10.58 5.80
N LYS A 207 -20.15 -9.71 4.87
CA LYS A 207 -20.42 -9.83 3.44
C LYS A 207 -19.29 -10.52 2.67
N GLN A 208 -18.12 -10.71 3.31
CA GLN A 208 -16.96 -11.35 2.66
C GLN A 208 -17.17 -12.86 2.56
N GLU A 209 -16.76 -13.46 1.42
CA GLU A 209 -16.99 -14.89 1.13
C GLU A 209 -16.38 -15.84 2.19
N ASN A 210 -15.25 -15.47 2.78
CA ASN A 210 -14.51 -16.32 3.73
C ASN A 210 -14.70 -15.89 5.20
N TYR A 211 -15.74 -15.10 5.49
CA TYR A 211 -15.95 -14.51 6.82
C TYR A 211 -16.03 -15.56 7.93
N GLU A 212 -16.91 -16.56 7.77
CA GLU A 212 -17.17 -17.57 8.80
C GLU A 212 -15.92 -18.37 9.15
N GLU A 213 -15.19 -18.86 8.13
CA GLU A 213 -13.94 -19.61 8.31
C GLU A 213 -12.88 -18.76 9.00
N LYS A 214 -12.73 -17.49 8.57
CA LYS A 214 -11.75 -16.58 9.14
C LYS A 214 -12.05 -16.25 10.58
N MET A 215 -13.31 -15.99 10.92
CA MET A 215 -13.71 -15.68 12.30
C MET A 215 -13.60 -16.89 13.23
N GLU A 216 -13.85 -18.11 12.75
CA GLU A 216 -13.60 -19.33 13.51
C GLU A 216 -12.13 -19.46 13.90
N ILE A 217 -11.21 -19.26 12.94
CA ILE A 217 -9.76 -19.31 13.18
C ILE A 217 -9.34 -18.21 14.18
N LEU A 218 -9.81 -16.98 13.98
CA LEU A 218 -9.47 -15.85 14.85
C LEU A 218 -10.00 -16.03 16.27
N SER A 219 -11.19 -16.60 16.47
CA SER A 219 -11.75 -16.86 17.79
C SER A 219 -10.92 -17.84 18.62
N VAL A 220 -10.23 -18.78 17.97
CA VAL A 220 -9.34 -19.75 18.63
C VAL A 220 -7.97 -19.15 18.96
N THR A 221 -7.50 -18.20 18.14
CA THR A 221 -6.14 -17.66 18.23
C THR A 221 -6.04 -16.31 18.97
N SER A 222 -7.12 -15.56 19.06
CA SER A 222 -7.16 -14.23 19.71
C SER A 222 -8.30 -14.12 20.70
N PRO A 223 -8.03 -13.97 22.02
CA PRO A 223 -9.07 -13.80 23.05
C PRO A 223 -9.91 -12.53 22.88
N ILE A 224 -9.45 -11.57 22.07
CA ILE A 224 -10.11 -10.28 21.84
C ILE A 224 -11.39 -10.44 21.02
N VAL A 225 -11.42 -11.43 20.12
CA VAL A 225 -12.57 -11.65 19.23
C VAL A 225 -13.79 -12.20 19.99
N GLU A 226 -13.60 -12.92 21.09
CA GLU A 226 -14.71 -13.43 21.91
C GLU A 226 -15.55 -12.31 22.56
N GLN A 227 -14.96 -11.15 22.84
CA GLN A 227 -15.67 -10.03 23.48
C GLN A 227 -16.46 -9.16 22.48
N SER A 228 -16.12 -9.21 21.21
CA SER A 228 -16.76 -8.37 20.17
C SER A 228 -18.00 -9.02 19.54
N ILE A 229 -18.25 -10.31 19.81
CA ILE A 229 -19.36 -11.10 19.21
C ILE A 229 -20.50 -11.31 20.22
N THR A 230 -20.33 -10.96 21.49
CA THR A 230 -21.35 -11.04 22.54
C THR A 230 -22.00 -9.71 22.81
#